data_875832a265f2cb36627e2be1206a96c6
#
_entry.id   875832a265f2cb36627e2be1206a96c6
#
_cell.length_a   1.000
_cell.length_b   1.000
_cell.length_c   1.000
_cell.angle_alpha   90.00
_cell.angle_beta   90.00
_cell.angle_gamma   90.00
#
_symmetry.space_group_name_H-M   'P 1'
#
loop_
_entity.id
_entity.type
_entity.pdbx_description
1 polymer ?
#
loop_
_entity_poly.entity_id
_entity_poly.type
_entity_poly.pdbx_seq_one_letter_code
_entity_poly.pdbx_strand_id
1 'polypeptide(L)'
;MSDIVTAGILVIGDEILSGRTKDKNIGFIAEYLTNIGIDLKEVRVVADEEADIIAALDALRHRYNYVFTTGGIGPTHDDITADSVAKAFGVGIHHHPEVVARFRERWTEQDLNEARLRMARVPNGAELIQSATILAPGFKLGNVIVMAGIPTIMQAMMDIIAPRLKSGVRMLSESVRANAREGDIGGPLRAIALAHPDTVIGSYPFMDEDNKPNTNLVVRSRDPEKLAAAMGAVKEMLAGLNVSR
;
A
#
# COMPACT_ATOMS: atom_id res chain seq x y z
N MET A 1 -8.01 16.50 -17.87
CA MET A 1 -7.51 16.34 -16.48
C MET A 1 -7.00 14.93 -16.35
N SER A 2 -5.76 14.73 -15.94
CA SER A 2 -5.21 13.39 -15.70
C SER A 2 -5.94 12.78 -14.52
N ASP A 3 -6.53 11.59 -14.71
CA ASP A 3 -7.24 10.89 -13.64
C ASP A 3 -6.27 10.57 -12.50
N ILE A 4 -6.52 11.13 -11.34
CA ILE A 4 -5.82 10.74 -10.11
C ILE A 4 -6.48 9.46 -9.61
N VAL A 5 -5.73 8.37 -9.58
CA VAL A 5 -6.18 7.09 -9.03
C VAL A 5 -5.66 6.97 -7.60
N THR A 6 -6.55 6.63 -6.67
CA THR A 6 -6.26 6.60 -5.24
C THR A 6 -6.47 5.21 -4.65
N ALA A 7 -5.73 4.90 -3.59
CA ALA A 7 -5.85 3.65 -2.88
C ALA A 7 -5.82 3.83 -1.35
N GLY A 8 -6.42 2.87 -0.64
CA GLY A 8 -6.25 2.62 0.78
C GLY A 8 -5.63 1.25 1.01
N ILE A 9 -4.96 1.06 2.14
CA ILE A 9 -4.51 -0.24 2.64
C ILE A 9 -5.26 -0.57 3.92
N LEU A 10 -5.69 -1.82 4.04
CA LEU A 10 -6.23 -2.40 5.27
C LEU A 10 -5.35 -3.59 5.68
N VAL A 11 -4.59 -3.43 6.75
CA VAL A 11 -3.82 -4.51 7.37
C VAL A 11 -4.69 -5.17 8.43
N ILE A 12 -4.80 -6.48 8.38
CA ILE A 12 -5.62 -7.28 9.30
C ILE A 12 -4.67 -8.24 10.01
N GLY A 13 -4.64 -8.17 11.34
CA GLY A 13 -3.79 -9.05 12.14
C GLY A 13 -3.48 -8.50 13.53
N ASP A 14 -3.86 -9.27 14.55
CA ASP A 14 -3.55 -9.01 15.95
C ASP A 14 -2.04 -8.97 16.24
N GLU A 15 -1.24 -9.71 15.48
CA GLU A 15 0.21 -9.75 15.63
C GLU A 15 0.88 -8.41 15.26
N ILE A 16 0.24 -7.62 14.39
CA ILE A 16 0.71 -6.28 14.04
C ILE A 16 0.35 -5.31 15.17
N LEU A 17 -0.89 -5.34 15.65
CA LEU A 17 -1.38 -4.47 16.73
C LEU A 17 -0.65 -4.74 18.06
N SER A 18 -0.35 -6.00 18.35
CA SER A 18 0.41 -6.38 19.55
C SER A 18 1.92 -6.10 19.44
N GLY A 19 2.41 -5.71 18.26
CA GLY A 19 3.83 -5.46 18.02
C GLY A 19 4.69 -6.74 17.94
N ARG A 20 4.08 -7.94 17.97
CA ARG A 20 4.78 -9.21 17.81
C ARG A 20 5.44 -9.32 16.45
N THR A 21 4.76 -8.85 15.41
CA THR A 21 5.24 -8.79 14.04
C THR A 21 5.33 -7.33 13.60
N LYS A 22 6.46 -6.95 13.01
CA LYS A 22 6.59 -5.65 12.34
C LYS A 22 6.05 -5.78 10.91
N ASP A 23 5.13 -4.91 10.53
CA ASP A 23 4.61 -4.87 9.17
C ASP A 23 5.75 -4.61 8.15
N LYS A 24 5.73 -5.38 7.06
CA LYS A 24 6.64 -5.25 5.90
C LYS A 24 5.89 -5.04 4.59
N ASN A 25 4.57 -5.05 4.63
CA ASN A 25 3.72 -4.98 3.45
C ASN A 25 3.37 -3.54 3.08
N ILE A 26 3.09 -2.69 4.07
CA ILE A 26 2.69 -1.29 3.84
C ILE A 26 3.73 -0.56 2.98
N GLY A 27 5.00 -0.61 3.38
CA GLY A 27 6.08 0.09 2.66
C GLY A 27 6.23 -0.41 1.23
N PHE A 28 6.21 -1.73 1.02
CA PHE A 28 6.30 -2.32 -0.32
C PHE A 28 5.11 -1.92 -1.20
N ILE A 29 3.87 -2.05 -0.70
CA ILE A 29 2.67 -1.69 -1.46
C ILE A 29 2.68 -0.20 -1.78
N ALA A 30 3.06 0.67 -0.84
CA ALA A 30 3.14 2.11 -1.04
C ALA A 30 4.11 2.48 -2.17
N GLU A 31 5.30 1.89 -2.18
CA GLU A 31 6.30 2.09 -3.22
C GLU A 31 5.80 1.55 -4.58
N TYR A 32 5.25 0.35 -4.59
CA TYR A 32 4.72 -0.30 -5.80
C TYR A 32 3.62 0.56 -6.45
N LEU A 33 2.63 0.99 -5.65
CA LEU A 33 1.53 1.84 -6.11
C LEU A 33 2.03 3.18 -6.66
N THR A 34 2.98 3.82 -5.98
CA THR A 34 3.62 5.06 -6.44
C THR A 34 4.25 4.86 -7.82
N ASN A 35 4.95 3.73 -8.02
CA ASN A 35 5.63 3.42 -9.28
C ASN A 35 4.66 3.21 -10.45
N ILE A 36 3.45 2.70 -10.20
CA ILE A 36 2.41 2.53 -11.24
C ILE A 36 1.42 3.70 -11.30
N GLY A 37 1.64 4.79 -10.57
CA GLY A 37 0.83 6.01 -10.63
C GLY A 37 -0.47 5.95 -9.84
N ILE A 38 -0.55 5.13 -8.80
CA ILE A 38 -1.67 5.06 -7.84
C ILE A 38 -1.24 5.71 -6.53
N ASP A 39 -2.00 6.70 -6.05
CA ASP A 39 -1.72 7.40 -4.80
C ASP A 39 -2.25 6.64 -3.60
N LEU A 40 -1.40 6.12 -2.76
CA LEU A 40 -1.81 5.65 -1.44
C LEU A 40 -2.17 6.84 -0.55
N LYS A 41 -3.41 6.87 -0.04
CA LYS A 41 -3.95 7.98 0.75
C LYS A 41 -4.17 7.65 2.21
N GLU A 42 -4.43 6.38 2.53
CA GLU A 42 -4.78 5.97 3.89
C GLU A 42 -4.33 4.54 4.15
N VAL A 43 -3.89 4.28 5.36
CA VAL A 43 -3.59 2.95 5.86
C VAL A 43 -4.34 2.75 7.17
N ARG A 44 -5.05 1.63 7.30
CA ARG A 44 -5.66 1.19 8.55
C ARG A 44 -5.08 -0.15 8.97
N VAL A 45 -4.97 -0.34 10.28
CA VAL A 45 -4.62 -1.62 10.89
C VAL A 45 -5.76 -1.98 11.83
N VAL A 46 -6.31 -3.17 11.70
CA VAL A 46 -7.41 -3.66 12.54
C VAL A 46 -7.11 -5.06 13.06
N ALA A 47 -7.78 -5.42 14.14
CA ALA A 47 -7.78 -6.76 14.70
C ALA A 47 -8.45 -7.78 13.76
N ASP A 48 -8.24 -9.07 14.05
CA ASP A 48 -8.97 -10.18 13.41
C ASP A 48 -10.41 -10.29 13.94
N GLU A 49 -11.13 -9.15 13.91
CA GLU A 49 -12.51 -8.98 14.37
C GLU A 49 -13.40 -8.60 13.17
N GLU A 50 -14.44 -9.41 12.91
CA GLU A 50 -15.30 -9.23 11.73
C GLU A 50 -15.90 -7.82 11.64
N ALA A 51 -16.39 -7.29 12.77
CA ALA A 51 -17.00 -5.96 12.80
C ALA A 51 -16.01 -4.85 12.43
N ASP A 52 -14.77 -4.94 12.92
CA ASP A 52 -13.71 -3.95 12.68
C ASP A 52 -13.22 -4.03 11.24
N ILE A 53 -13.06 -5.26 10.72
CA ILE A 53 -12.67 -5.47 9.30
C ILE A 53 -13.73 -4.86 8.38
N ILE A 54 -15.02 -5.16 8.60
CA ILE A 54 -16.12 -4.65 7.76
C ILE A 54 -16.18 -3.13 7.83
N ALA A 55 -16.14 -2.54 9.02
CA ALA A 55 -16.23 -1.10 9.20
C ALA A 55 -15.06 -0.36 8.52
N ALA A 56 -13.84 -0.87 8.68
CA ALA A 56 -12.66 -0.30 8.05
C ALA A 56 -12.69 -0.46 6.53
N LEU A 57 -13.08 -1.64 6.04
CA LEU A 57 -13.20 -1.95 4.62
C LEU A 57 -14.23 -1.03 3.94
N ASP A 58 -15.42 -0.88 4.53
CA ASP A 58 -16.48 -0.03 3.99
C ASP A 58 -16.06 1.43 3.92
N ALA A 59 -15.42 1.93 4.96
CA ALA A 59 -14.90 3.30 4.97
C ALA A 59 -13.87 3.54 3.85
N LEU A 60 -13.01 2.57 3.57
CA LEU A 60 -11.98 2.68 2.54
C LEU A 60 -12.55 2.48 1.14
N ARG A 61 -13.37 1.44 0.90
CA ARG A 61 -13.84 1.07 -0.45
C ARG A 61 -14.82 2.09 -1.06
N HIS A 62 -15.55 2.83 -0.24
CA HIS A 62 -16.42 3.90 -0.71
C HIS A 62 -15.68 5.21 -0.96
N ARG A 63 -14.45 5.36 -0.46
CA ARG A 63 -13.66 6.58 -0.56
C ARG A 63 -12.58 6.54 -1.64
N TYR A 64 -11.99 5.37 -1.89
CA TYR A 64 -10.84 5.20 -2.78
C TYR A 64 -11.16 4.34 -3.99
N ASN A 65 -10.40 4.54 -5.08
CA ASN A 65 -10.55 3.73 -6.28
C ASN A 65 -10.20 2.26 -6.04
N TYR A 66 -9.23 1.98 -5.14
CA TYR A 66 -8.83 0.64 -4.76
C TYR A 66 -8.59 0.53 -3.25
N VAL A 67 -8.84 -0.66 -2.70
CA VAL A 67 -8.44 -1.04 -1.35
C VAL A 67 -7.63 -2.32 -1.44
N PHE A 68 -6.44 -2.30 -0.88
CA PHE A 68 -5.57 -3.46 -0.77
C PHE A 68 -5.63 -3.97 0.66
N THR A 69 -6.00 -5.24 0.87
CA THR A 69 -5.94 -5.84 2.20
C THR A 69 -4.78 -6.82 2.30
N THR A 70 -4.17 -6.93 3.47
CA THR A 70 -3.15 -7.94 3.77
C THR A 70 -3.46 -8.63 5.10
N GLY A 71 -3.37 -9.96 5.10
CA GLY A 71 -3.63 -10.79 6.29
C GLY A 71 -4.99 -11.48 6.29
N GLY A 72 -5.15 -12.44 7.18
CA GLY A 72 -6.40 -13.14 7.48
C GLY A 72 -6.97 -14.04 6.37
N ILE A 73 -6.12 -14.60 5.48
CA ILE A 73 -6.54 -15.55 4.43
C ILE A 73 -5.86 -16.92 4.53
N GLY A 74 -5.33 -17.25 5.68
CA GLY A 74 -4.68 -18.52 5.98
C GLY A 74 -5.67 -19.61 6.39
N PRO A 75 -5.13 -20.71 6.98
CA PRO A 75 -5.91 -21.88 7.34
C PRO A 75 -6.47 -21.87 8.77
N THR A 76 -6.18 -20.85 9.57
CA THR A 76 -6.50 -20.81 10.99
C THR A 76 -7.87 -20.21 11.27
N HIS A 77 -8.37 -20.34 12.48
CA HIS A 77 -9.73 -19.92 12.83
C HIS A 77 -9.92 -18.40 12.81
N ASP A 78 -8.84 -17.67 13.01
CA ASP A 78 -8.73 -16.20 12.96
C ASP A 78 -8.57 -15.64 11.53
N ASP A 79 -8.33 -16.51 10.52
CA ASP A 79 -8.32 -16.11 9.11
C ASP A 79 -9.76 -15.89 8.59
N ILE A 80 -10.30 -14.72 8.87
CA ILE A 80 -11.72 -14.37 8.59
C ILE A 80 -11.88 -13.29 7.52
N THR A 81 -10.80 -12.86 6.88
CA THR A 81 -10.84 -11.76 5.89
C THR A 81 -11.78 -12.05 4.73
N ALA A 82 -11.75 -13.27 4.16
CA ALA A 82 -12.62 -13.62 3.04
C ALA A 82 -14.11 -13.57 3.41
N ASP A 83 -14.46 -14.06 4.62
CA ASP A 83 -15.82 -14.02 5.16
C ASP A 83 -16.28 -12.57 5.39
N SER A 84 -15.44 -11.76 6.01
CA SER A 84 -15.72 -10.35 6.30
C SER A 84 -15.92 -9.54 5.01
N VAL A 85 -15.12 -9.80 3.98
CA VAL A 85 -15.28 -9.18 2.64
C VAL A 85 -16.59 -9.61 2.00
N ALA A 86 -16.92 -10.92 2.01
CA ALA A 86 -18.20 -11.41 1.46
C ALA A 86 -19.38 -10.72 2.15
N LYS A 87 -19.34 -10.60 3.47
CA LYS A 87 -20.38 -9.95 4.28
C LYS A 87 -20.48 -8.44 3.97
N ALA A 88 -19.36 -7.72 3.87
CA ALA A 88 -19.33 -6.30 3.53
C ALA A 88 -19.93 -6.01 2.13
N PHE A 89 -19.80 -6.96 1.20
CA PHE A 89 -20.40 -6.85 -0.14
C PHE A 89 -21.80 -7.45 -0.24
N GLY A 90 -22.32 -8.09 0.82
CA GLY A 90 -23.62 -8.74 0.81
C GLY A 90 -23.71 -9.93 -0.15
N VAL A 91 -22.60 -10.64 -0.38
CA VAL A 91 -22.54 -11.81 -1.27
C VAL A 91 -22.26 -13.09 -0.50
N GLY A 92 -22.60 -14.23 -1.10
CA GLY A 92 -22.25 -15.54 -0.54
C GLY A 92 -20.76 -15.83 -0.66
N ILE A 93 -20.31 -16.83 0.10
CA ILE A 93 -18.94 -17.35 0.03
C ILE A 93 -18.97 -18.87 -0.19
N HIS A 94 -18.02 -19.40 -0.96
CA HIS A 94 -17.96 -20.84 -1.25
C HIS A 94 -16.50 -21.31 -1.37
N HIS A 95 -16.27 -22.61 -1.29
CA HIS A 95 -15.01 -23.21 -1.68
C HIS A 95 -14.88 -23.15 -3.20
N HIS A 96 -13.94 -22.36 -3.71
CA HIS A 96 -13.77 -22.17 -5.16
C HIS A 96 -13.31 -23.46 -5.84
N PRO A 97 -14.05 -24.00 -6.83
CA PRO A 97 -13.78 -25.32 -7.39
C PRO A 97 -12.36 -25.47 -7.96
N GLU A 98 -11.85 -24.45 -8.66
CA GLU A 98 -10.51 -24.46 -9.23
C GLU A 98 -9.43 -24.51 -8.14
N VAL A 99 -9.63 -23.80 -7.02
CA VAL A 99 -8.69 -23.80 -5.89
C VAL A 99 -8.68 -25.16 -5.20
N VAL A 100 -9.88 -25.74 -4.97
CA VAL A 100 -10.01 -27.08 -4.40
C VAL A 100 -9.36 -28.14 -5.30
N ALA A 101 -9.53 -28.04 -6.63
CA ALA A 101 -8.89 -28.97 -7.58
C ALA A 101 -7.36 -28.91 -7.45
N ARG A 102 -6.77 -27.71 -7.40
CA ARG A 102 -5.32 -27.52 -7.18
C ARG A 102 -4.85 -28.06 -5.84
N PHE A 103 -5.66 -27.93 -4.79
CA PHE A 103 -5.32 -28.51 -3.49
C PHE A 103 -5.27 -30.03 -3.52
N ARG A 104 -6.19 -30.67 -4.27
CA ARG A 104 -6.19 -32.15 -4.47
C ARG A 104 -5.00 -32.65 -5.29
N GLU A 105 -4.40 -31.84 -6.13
CA GLU A 105 -3.15 -32.18 -6.81
C GLU A 105 -1.94 -32.22 -5.86
N ARG A 106 -2.00 -31.45 -4.76
CA ARG A 106 -0.90 -31.27 -3.82
C ARG A 106 -1.02 -32.11 -2.55
N TRP A 107 -2.23 -32.35 -2.09
CA TRP A 107 -2.54 -33.05 -0.84
C TRP A 107 -3.37 -34.29 -1.08
N THR A 108 -3.12 -35.31 -0.26
CA THR A 108 -4.00 -36.48 -0.22
C THR A 108 -5.38 -36.11 0.33
N GLU A 109 -6.39 -36.93 0.10
CA GLU A 109 -7.73 -36.72 0.67
C GLU A 109 -7.70 -36.64 2.21
N GLN A 110 -6.80 -37.37 2.86
CA GLN A 110 -6.62 -37.34 4.32
C GLN A 110 -5.97 -36.06 4.82
N ASP A 111 -5.09 -35.46 4.02
CA ASP A 111 -4.40 -34.23 4.35
C ASP A 111 -5.22 -32.98 4.03
N LEU A 112 -6.16 -33.07 3.10
CA LEU A 112 -7.04 -31.97 2.73
C LEU A 112 -8.18 -31.81 3.74
N ASN A 113 -7.81 -31.38 4.94
CA ASN A 113 -8.73 -31.13 6.03
C ASN A 113 -9.48 -29.79 5.89
N GLU A 114 -10.44 -29.55 6.80
CA GLU A 114 -11.28 -28.35 6.81
C GLU A 114 -10.44 -27.05 6.93
N ALA A 115 -9.38 -27.06 7.75
CA ALA A 115 -8.48 -25.92 7.87
C ALA A 115 -7.82 -25.54 6.53
N ARG A 116 -7.33 -26.52 5.78
CA ARG A 116 -6.78 -26.25 4.45
C ARG A 116 -7.84 -25.82 3.45
N LEU A 117 -9.04 -26.42 3.48
CA LEU A 117 -10.16 -26.00 2.64
C LEU A 117 -10.61 -24.57 2.92
N ARG A 118 -10.40 -24.06 4.15
CA ARG A 118 -10.68 -22.67 4.48
C ARG A 118 -9.98 -21.69 3.54
N MET A 119 -8.73 -21.98 3.15
CA MET A 119 -7.97 -21.16 2.21
C MET A 119 -8.54 -21.17 0.77
N ALA A 120 -9.50 -22.03 0.46
CA ALA A 120 -10.20 -22.03 -0.82
C ALA A 120 -11.53 -21.25 -0.77
N ARG A 121 -11.85 -20.60 0.35
CA ARG A 121 -13.08 -19.82 0.49
C ARG A 121 -12.95 -18.50 -0.23
N VAL A 122 -13.81 -18.28 -1.22
CA VAL A 122 -13.80 -17.10 -2.08
C VAL A 122 -15.21 -16.53 -2.18
N PRO A 123 -15.41 -15.22 -2.03
CA PRO A 123 -16.71 -14.58 -2.22
C PRO A 123 -17.24 -14.76 -3.65
N ASN A 124 -18.56 -14.89 -3.78
CA ASN A 124 -19.22 -15.00 -5.08
C ASN A 124 -18.91 -13.78 -5.96
N GLY A 125 -18.51 -14.01 -7.19
CA GLY A 125 -18.19 -12.96 -8.16
C GLY A 125 -16.78 -12.38 -8.02
N ALA A 126 -15.95 -12.90 -7.11
CA ALA A 126 -14.55 -12.48 -7.01
C ALA A 126 -13.68 -13.11 -8.12
N GLU A 127 -12.69 -12.35 -8.58
CA GLU A 127 -11.65 -12.78 -9.51
C GLU A 127 -10.43 -13.28 -8.71
N LEU A 128 -9.90 -14.46 -9.04
CA LEU A 128 -8.74 -15.03 -8.35
C LEU A 128 -7.44 -14.28 -8.70
N ILE A 129 -6.59 -14.10 -7.69
CA ILE A 129 -5.21 -13.67 -7.80
C ILE A 129 -4.34 -14.88 -7.46
N GLN A 130 -3.91 -15.62 -8.47
CA GLN A 130 -3.21 -16.89 -8.29
C GLN A 130 -2.13 -17.11 -9.35
N SER A 131 -1.14 -17.92 -8.99
CA SER A 131 -0.13 -18.47 -9.88
C SER A 131 0.22 -19.89 -9.45
N ALA A 132 1.07 -20.58 -10.22
CA ALA A 132 1.52 -21.93 -9.86
C ALA A 132 2.27 -21.98 -8.50
N THR A 133 2.86 -20.88 -8.08
CA THR A 133 3.64 -20.78 -6.83
C THR A 133 2.83 -20.34 -5.62
N ILE A 134 1.65 -19.75 -5.82
CA ILE A 134 0.77 -19.28 -4.75
C ILE A 134 -0.22 -20.37 -4.40
N LEU A 135 -0.14 -20.90 -3.19
CA LEU A 135 -1.01 -21.97 -2.74
C LEU A 135 -2.41 -21.45 -2.41
N ALA A 136 -2.52 -20.57 -1.41
CA ALA A 136 -3.76 -19.89 -1.07
C ALA A 136 -3.91 -18.65 -1.96
N PRO A 137 -4.92 -18.60 -2.84
CA PRO A 137 -5.08 -17.45 -3.73
C PRO A 137 -5.52 -16.22 -2.95
N GLY A 138 -5.10 -15.04 -3.43
CA GLY A 138 -5.82 -13.82 -3.19
C GLY A 138 -7.02 -13.70 -4.13
N PHE A 139 -7.79 -12.64 -3.96
CA PHE A 139 -8.90 -12.36 -4.88
C PHE A 139 -9.19 -10.88 -4.98
N LYS A 140 -9.86 -10.48 -6.06
CA LYS A 140 -10.40 -9.14 -6.26
C LYS A 140 -11.92 -9.21 -6.32
N LEU A 141 -12.60 -8.41 -5.49
CA LEU A 141 -14.03 -8.21 -5.51
C LEU A 141 -14.35 -6.71 -5.59
N GLY A 142 -15.00 -6.30 -6.67
CA GLY A 142 -15.19 -4.87 -6.94
C GLY A 142 -13.85 -4.12 -6.98
N ASN A 143 -13.66 -3.15 -6.10
CA ASN A 143 -12.42 -2.39 -5.95
C ASN A 143 -11.52 -2.87 -4.81
N VAL A 144 -11.85 -3.98 -4.16
CA VAL A 144 -11.09 -4.56 -3.05
C VAL A 144 -10.19 -5.70 -3.56
N ILE A 145 -8.91 -5.62 -3.26
CA ILE A 145 -7.87 -6.59 -3.58
C ILE A 145 -7.40 -7.24 -2.28
N VAL A 146 -7.69 -8.52 -2.12
CA VAL A 146 -7.36 -9.27 -0.91
C VAL A 146 -6.11 -10.10 -1.14
N MET A 147 -5.11 -9.92 -0.28
CA MET A 147 -3.80 -10.54 -0.40
C MET A 147 -3.33 -11.15 0.92
N ALA A 148 -2.37 -12.07 0.82
CA ALA A 148 -1.78 -12.72 1.98
C ALA A 148 -1.02 -11.73 2.89
N GLY A 149 -0.90 -12.06 4.18
CA GLY A 149 -0.06 -11.36 5.14
C GLY A 149 1.44 -11.63 4.94
N ILE A 150 1.81 -12.80 4.40
CA ILE A 150 3.21 -13.20 4.18
C ILE A 150 3.81 -12.34 3.06
N PRO A 151 4.88 -11.56 3.33
CA PRO A 151 5.39 -10.55 2.40
C PRO A 151 5.73 -11.08 1.01
N THR A 152 6.42 -12.21 0.91
CA THR A 152 6.80 -12.79 -0.39
C THR A 152 5.61 -13.24 -1.22
N ILE A 153 4.55 -13.71 -0.57
CA ILE A 153 3.31 -14.13 -1.24
C ILE A 153 2.52 -12.88 -1.67
N MET A 154 2.40 -11.90 -0.80
CA MET A 154 1.76 -10.62 -1.10
C MET A 154 2.42 -9.92 -2.29
N GLN A 155 3.76 -9.88 -2.34
CA GLN A 155 4.51 -9.30 -3.45
C GLN A 155 4.20 -10.01 -4.78
N ALA A 156 4.18 -11.35 -4.78
CA ALA A 156 3.80 -12.13 -5.96
C ALA A 156 2.33 -11.86 -6.39
N MET A 157 1.43 -11.65 -5.42
CA MET A 157 0.04 -11.26 -5.71
C MET A 157 -0.04 -9.85 -6.30
N MET A 158 0.77 -8.90 -5.82
CA MET A 158 0.86 -7.55 -6.40
C MET A 158 1.31 -7.61 -7.87
N ASP A 159 2.32 -8.40 -8.20
CA ASP A 159 2.81 -8.54 -9.57
C ASP A 159 1.73 -9.10 -10.52
N ILE A 160 0.84 -9.94 -10.01
CA ILE A 160 -0.26 -10.51 -10.80
C ILE A 160 -1.40 -9.49 -11.01
N ILE A 161 -1.76 -8.75 -9.96
CA ILE A 161 -2.94 -7.88 -10.02
C ILE A 161 -2.64 -6.50 -10.62
N ALA A 162 -1.45 -5.94 -10.37
CA ALA A 162 -1.13 -4.58 -10.77
C ALA A 162 -1.31 -4.29 -12.28
N PRO A 163 -0.94 -5.19 -13.22
CA PRO A 163 -1.18 -4.96 -14.64
C PRO A 163 -2.66 -4.89 -15.05
N ARG A 164 -3.56 -5.35 -14.17
CA ARG A 164 -5.02 -5.36 -14.41
C ARG A 164 -5.71 -4.10 -13.84
N LEU A 165 -4.98 -3.26 -13.12
CA LEU A 165 -5.51 -2.06 -12.49
C LEU A 165 -5.41 -0.85 -13.42
N LYS A 166 -6.43 0.02 -13.38
CA LYS A 166 -6.31 1.34 -13.99
C LYS A 166 -5.32 2.16 -13.16
N SER A 167 -4.29 2.68 -13.78
CA SER A 167 -3.30 3.57 -13.17
C SER A 167 -3.54 5.03 -13.58
N GLY A 168 -3.03 5.95 -12.78
CA GLY A 168 -3.01 7.39 -13.07
C GLY A 168 -1.64 7.85 -13.57
N VAL A 169 -1.43 9.16 -13.58
CA VAL A 169 -0.12 9.73 -13.90
C VAL A 169 0.80 9.58 -12.69
N ARG A 170 1.98 9.00 -12.95
CA ARG A 170 2.99 8.78 -11.92
C ARG A 170 3.45 10.10 -11.29
N MET A 171 3.57 10.12 -9.96
CA MET A 171 4.19 11.21 -9.22
C MET A 171 5.72 11.14 -9.40
N LEU A 172 6.30 12.16 -10.03
CA LEU A 172 7.75 12.34 -10.13
C LEU A 172 8.29 12.89 -8.81
N SER A 173 9.52 12.54 -8.48
CA SER A 173 10.16 12.96 -7.24
C SER A 173 11.63 13.27 -7.49
N GLU A 174 12.11 14.39 -6.96
CA GLU A 174 13.54 14.76 -6.93
C GLU A 174 13.92 15.14 -5.51
N SER A 175 15.12 14.80 -5.08
CA SER A 175 15.61 15.11 -3.74
C SER A 175 16.95 15.82 -3.78
N VAL A 176 17.19 16.66 -2.76
CA VAL A 176 18.47 17.35 -2.54
C VAL A 176 18.80 17.37 -1.06
N ARG A 177 20.06 17.13 -0.73
CA ARG A 177 20.56 17.28 0.64
C ARG A 177 20.77 18.77 0.93
N ALA A 178 20.19 19.25 2.03
CA ALA A 178 20.21 20.67 2.38
C ALA A 178 21.55 21.13 2.98
N ASN A 179 22.29 20.24 3.63
CA ASN A 179 23.45 20.57 4.46
C ASN A 179 23.14 21.64 5.52
N ALA A 180 21.91 21.64 6.02
CA ALA A 180 21.36 22.57 6.98
C ALA A 180 20.37 21.84 7.90
N ARG A 181 20.14 22.43 9.07
CA ARG A 181 19.09 21.95 10.00
C ARG A 181 17.73 22.35 9.47
N GLU A 182 16.72 21.55 9.73
CA GLU A 182 15.34 21.81 9.30
C GLU A 182 14.81 23.17 9.77
N GLY A 183 15.13 23.56 11.02
CA GLY A 183 14.72 24.86 11.58
C GLY A 183 15.31 26.07 10.85
N ASP A 184 16.49 25.93 10.25
CA ASP A 184 17.17 27.04 9.53
C ASP A 184 16.54 27.28 8.14
N ILE A 185 15.87 26.27 7.57
CA ILE A 185 15.32 26.31 6.22
C ILE A 185 13.79 26.36 6.17
N GLY A 186 13.10 26.14 7.30
CA GLY A 186 11.64 26.02 7.34
C GLY A 186 10.89 27.24 6.81
N GLY A 187 11.33 28.45 7.15
CA GLY A 187 10.72 29.70 6.66
C GLY A 187 10.87 29.88 5.14
N PRO A 188 12.10 29.89 4.60
CA PRO A 188 12.33 29.98 3.15
C PRO A 188 11.65 28.85 2.37
N LEU A 189 11.66 27.60 2.86
CA LEU A 189 11.02 26.47 2.22
C LEU A 189 9.50 26.63 2.12
N ARG A 190 8.87 27.21 3.16
CA ARG A 190 7.44 27.53 3.15
C ARG A 190 7.10 28.55 2.04
N ALA A 191 7.95 29.57 1.84
CA ALA A 191 7.73 30.57 0.79
C ALA A 191 7.76 29.91 -0.61
N ILE A 192 8.71 28.97 -0.83
CA ILE A 192 8.79 28.21 -2.08
C ILE A 192 7.55 27.32 -2.27
N ALA A 193 7.10 26.62 -1.21
CA ALA A 193 5.90 25.79 -1.29
C ALA A 193 4.65 26.59 -1.64
N LEU A 194 4.51 27.80 -1.15
CA LEU A 194 3.41 28.71 -1.49
C LEU A 194 3.51 29.23 -2.92
N ALA A 195 4.71 29.46 -3.45
CA ALA A 195 4.93 29.88 -4.83
C ALA A 195 4.74 28.76 -5.85
N HIS A 196 4.82 27.50 -5.42
CA HIS A 196 4.66 26.30 -6.27
C HIS A 196 3.52 25.39 -5.78
N PRO A 197 2.25 25.85 -5.78
CA PRO A 197 1.13 25.12 -5.16
C PRO A 197 0.79 23.78 -5.82
N ASP A 198 1.24 23.58 -7.07
CA ASP A 198 1.04 22.32 -7.82
C ASP A 198 2.15 21.28 -7.57
N THR A 199 3.01 21.55 -6.58
CA THR A 199 4.07 20.63 -6.13
C THR A 199 3.86 20.25 -4.67
N VAL A 200 4.44 19.13 -4.25
CA VAL A 200 4.50 18.72 -2.85
C VAL A 200 5.94 18.78 -2.41
N ILE A 201 6.23 19.66 -1.46
CA ILE A 201 7.58 19.83 -0.91
C ILE A 201 7.59 19.30 0.53
N GLY A 202 8.50 18.37 0.80
CA GLY A 202 8.71 17.80 2.14
C GLY A 202 10.14 17.95 2.61
N SER A 203 10.32 18.06 3.93
CA SER A 203 11.62 18.04 4.61
C SER A 203 11.73 16.78 5.45
N TYR A 204 12.88 16.13 5.42
CA TYR A 204 13.16 14.87 6.11
C TYR A 204 14.47 14.99 6.87
N PRO A 205 14.42 15.32 8.18
CA PRO A 205 15.62 15.44 9.00
C PRO A 205 16.29 14.09 9.24
N PHE A 206 17.60 14.09 9.29
CA PHE A 206 18.42 12.93 9.61
C PHE A 206 19.74 13.33 10.27
N MET A 207 20.43 12.37 10.87
CA MET A 207 21.80 12.54 11.35
C MET A 207 22.75 12.05 10.25
N ASP A 208 23.72 12.89 9.86
CA ASP A 208 24.70 12.50 8.85
C ASP A 208 25.81 11.59 9.42
N GLU A 209 26.79 11.24 8.59
CA GLU A 209 27.89 10.35 8.95
C GLU A 209 28.74 10.87 10.10
N ASP A 210 28.83 12.20 10.26
CA ASP A 210 29.50 12.89 11.37
C ASP A 210 28.61 13.06 12.60
N ASN A 211 27.42 12.44 12.61
CA ASN A 211 26.39 12.61 13.65
C ASN A 211 25.92 14.06 13.81
N LYS A 212 25.89 14.85 12.72
CA LYS A 212 25.38 16.21 12.66
C LYS A 212 23.97 16.24 12.09
N PRO A 213 23.07 17.08 12.64
CA PRO A 213 21.73 17.26 12.08
C PRO A 213 21.78 17.78 10.65
N ASN A 214 21.06 17.11 9.75
CA ASN A 214 20.94 17.47 8.35
C ASN A 214 19.50 17.24 7.87
N THR A 215 19.17 17.66 6.66
CA THR A 215 17.82 17.54 6.11
C THR A 215 17.89 17.17 4.62
N ASN A 216 17.10 16.19 4.21
CA ASN A 216 16.81 15.95 2.81
C ASN A 216 15.51 16.68 2.43
N LEU A 217 15.57 17.47 1.36
CA LEU A 217 14.41 18.12 0.78
C LEU A 217 13.94 17.32 -0.43
N VAL A 218 12.65 17.04 -0.48
CA VAL A 218 12.03 16.26 -1.55
C VAL A 218 10.93 17.10 -2.19
N VAL A 219 11.03 17.28 -3.51
CA VAL A 219 10.00 17.94 -4.31
C VAL A 219 9.33 16.89 -5.19
N ARG A 220 8.00 16.90 -5.24
CA ARG A 220 7.20 15.97 -6.03
C ARG A 220 6.18 16.71 -6.88
N SER A 221 6.03 16.30 -8.12
CA SER A 221 4.98 16.77 -9.03
C SER A 221 4.69 15.71 -10.10
N ARG A 222 3.48 15.74 -10.67
CA ARG A 222 3.17 14.96 -11.88
C ARG A 222 3.65 15.63 -13.16
N ASP A 223 3.91 16.92 -13.08
CA ASP A 223 4.38 17.74 -14.18
C ASP A 223 5.91 17.92 -14.06
N PRO A 224 6.70 17.47 -15.04
CA PRO A 224 8.15 17.57 -14.98
C PRO A 224 8.67 19.02 -15.00
N GLU A 225 7.97 19.94 -15.67
CA GLU A 225 8.37 21.35 -15.72
C GLU A 225 8.16 22.02 -14.35
N LYS A 226 7.00 21.75 -13.70
CA LYS A 226 6.72 22.24 -12.35
C LYS A 226 7.68 21.64 -11.32
N LEU A 227 8.00 20.35 -11.45
CA LEU A 227 9.01 19.69 -10.61
C LEU A 227 10.36 20.41 -10.73
N ALA A 228 10.84 20.62 -11.96
CA ALA A 228 12.12 21.27 -12.23
C ALA A 228 12.16 22.72 -11.72
N ALA A 229 11.08 23.49 -11.91
CA ALA A 229 10.99 24.86 -11.45
C ALA A 229 11.05 24.96 -9.91
N ALA A 230 10.26 24.13 -9.21
CA ALA A 230 10.26 24.12 -7.74
C ALA A 230 11.60 23.61 -7.17
N MET A 231 12.20 22.58 -7.78
CA MET A 231 13.51 22.08 -7.36
C MET A 231 14.61 23.10 -7.64
N GLY A 232 14.52 23.86 -8.73
CA GLY A 232 15.42 25.00 -9.02
C GLY A 232 15.37 26.04 -7.89
N ALA A 233 14.19 26.49 -7.50
CA ALA A 233 14.00 27.42 -6.40
C ALA A 233 14.56 26.88 -5.06
N VAL A 234 14.39 25.58 -4.78
CA VAL A 234 14.97 24.94 -3.60
C VAL A 234 16.49 24.98 -3.64
N LYS A 235 17.11 24.65 -4.77
CA LYS A 235 18.58 24.68 -4.95
C LYS A 235 19.15 26.09 -4.81
N GLU A 236 18.47 27.11 -5.36
CA GLU A 236 18.85 28.53 -5.22
C GLU A 236 18.77 28.98 -3.76
N MET A 237 17.70 28.64 -3.06
CA MET A 237 17.58 28.90 -1.62
C MET A 237 18.75 28.32 -0.82
N LEU A 238 19.11 27.06 -1.08
CA LEU A 238 20.22 26.41 -0.39
C LEU A 238 21.58 27.05 -0.70
N ALA A 239 21.80 27.47 -1.95
CA ALA A 239 23.01 28.20 -2.34
C ALA A 239 23.15 29.55 -1.60
N GLY A 240 22.03 30.26 -1.43
CA GLY A 240 21.99 31.53 -0.66
C GLY A 240 22.32 31.35 0.83
N LEU A 241 21.93 30.24 1.44
CA LEU A 241 22.25 29.92 2.85
C LEU A 241 23.74 29.62 3.07
N ASN A 242 24.39 28.98 2.11
CA ASN A 242 25.81 28.62 2.20
C ASN A 242 26.76 29.82 2.03
N VAL A 243 26.28 30.93 1.44
CA VAL A 243 27.04 32.18 1.28
C VAL A 243 27.01 33.03 2.57
N SER A 244 26.03 32.79 3.44
CA SER A 244 25.80 33.55 4.67
C SER A 244 26.44 32.95 5.92
N ARG A 245 27.22 31.86 5.78
CA ARG A 245 28.00 31.17 6.82
C ARG A 245 29.50 31.40 6.60
#